data_9709bc5e19a7374607494ae19586883b
#
_entry.id   9709bc5e19a7374607494ae19586883b
#
_cell.length_a   1.000
_cell.length_b   1.000
_cell.length_c   1.000
_cell.angle_alpha   90.00
_cell.angle_beta   90.00
_cell.angle_gamma   90.00
#
_symmetry.space_group_name_H-M   'P 1'
#
loop_
_entity.id
_entity.type
_entity.pdbx_description
1 polymer ?
#
loop_
_entity_poly.entity_id
_entity_poly.type
_entity_poly.pdbx_seq_one_letter_code
_entity_poly.pdbx_strand_id
1 'polypeptide(L)'
;GLAVPTYSALCKMRKRIPLWIWEKLLKLTAGMKYKQVAIDGTGFSRTNPSYHYIKRIDRREPVKSYAKLSALFDVETKKFCAVRIRTKPRHDMQDVKYLLKRTEIQQTLFGDTGYDAKWLRELCYQKKIQPIIKPRKNITKRNMRKIIARGYSEEKYHQRSLIESGFGSLKRKYGGSVSGKGVASIRPEIYCKAIAHNISLRRIEIFN
;
A
#
# COMPACT_ATOMS: atom_id res chain seq x y z
N GLY A 1 -34.04 -1.30 20.03
CA GLY A 1 -32.78 -1.81 19.44
C GLY A 1 -32.43 -1.03 18.19
N LEU A 2 -31.13 -0.75 17.99
CA LEU A 2 -30.65 -0.08 16.78
C LEU A 2 -30.91 -1.00 15.56
N ALA A 3 -31.55 -0.48 14.51
CA ALA A 3 -31.78 -1.21 13.28
C ALA A 3 -30.43 -1.47 12.56
N VAL A 4 -30.04 -2.73 12.42
CA VAL A 4 -28.84 -3.12 11.71
C VAL A 4 -29.10 -3.05 10.21
N PRO A 5 -28.32 -2.27 9.43
CA PRO A 5 -28.52 -2.16 8.00
C PRO A 5 -28.22 -3.49 7.29
N THR A 6 -28.96 -3.78 6.23
CA THR A 6 -28.74 -4.99 5.42
C THR A 6 -27.36 -4.95 4.73
N TYR A 7 -26.81 -6.12 4.39
CA TYR A 7 -25.55 -6.21 3.61
C TYR A 7 -25.61 -5.40 2.31
N SER A 8 -26.72 -5.41 1.60
CA SER A 8 -26.94 -4.63 0.38
C SER A 8 -26.87 -3.12 0.64
N ALA A 9 -27.49 -2.64 1.73
CA ALA A 9 -27.43 -1.23 2.12
C ALA A 9 -26.00 -0.79 2.44
N LEU A 10 -25.26 -1.60 3.20
CA LEU A 10 -23.84 -1.34 3.51
C LEU A 10 -22.99 -1.28 2.24
N CYS A 11 -23.19 -2.21 1.29
CA CYS A 11 -22.49 -2.21 0.02
C CYS A 11 -22.79 -0.96 -0.83
N LYS A 12 -24.06 -0.49 -0.86
CA LYS A 12 -24.46 0.73 -1.57
C LYS A 12 -23.86 1.96 -0.90
N MET A 13 -23.93 2.06 0.42
CA MET A 13 -23.37 3.16 1.20
C MET A 13 -21.85 3.29 0.97
N ARG A 14 -21.11 2.18 1.07
CA ARG A 14 -19.67 2.15 0.88
C ARG A 14 -19.23 2.74 -0.47
N LYS A 15 -20.00 2.52 -1.53
CA LYS A 15 -19.71 3.06 -2.88
C LYS A 15 -19.92 4.57 -2.98
N ARG A 16 -20.80 5.15 -2.15
CA ARG A 16 -21.13 6.58 -2.15
C ARG A 16 -20.14 7.41 -1.37
N ILE A 17 -19.38 6.80 -0.44
CA ILE A 17 -18.38 7.51 0.35
C ILE A 17 -17.23 7.97 -0.57
N PRO A 18 -16.95 9.28 -0.67
CA PRO A 18 -15.88 9.81 -1.50
C PRO A 18 -14.50 9.40 -1.01
N LEU A 19 -13.53 9.38 -1.92
CA LEU A 19 -12.19 8.86 -1.66
C LEU A 19 -11.48 9.59 -0.50
N TRP A 20 -11.65 10.90 -0.39
CA TRP A 20 -11.00 11.69 0.67
C TRP A 20 -11.43 11.27 2.09
N ILE A 21 -12.68 10.80 2.25
CA ILE A 21 -13.14 10.27 3.55
C ILE A 21 -12.40 8.97 3.88
N TRP A 22 -12.22 8.06 2.92
CA TRP A 22 -11.43 6.85 3.11
C TRP A 22 -9.98 7.14 3.48
N GLU A 23 -9.37 8.14 2.82
CA GLU A 23 -8.03 8.61 3.14
C GLU A 23 -7.96 9.19 4.57
N LYS A 24 -8.96 9.96 4.98
CA LYS A 24 -9.06 10.54 6.33
C LYS A 24 -9.22 9.45 7.39
N LEU A 25 -10.10 8.47 7.17
CA LEU A 25 -10.29 7.34 8.07
C LEU A 25 -9.01 6.51 8.23
N LEU A 26 -8.30 6.24 7.13
CA LEU A 26 -7.03 5.53 7.19
C LEU A 26 -6.02 6.30 8.06
N LYS A 27 -5.87 7.61 7.87
CA LYS A 27 -4.99 8.46 8.69
C LYS A 27 -5.36 8.44 10.16
N LEU A 28 -6.65 8.54 10.49
CA LEU A 28 -7.13 8.49 11.89
C LEU A 28 -6.75 7.16 12.59
N THR A 29 -6.69 6.06 11.83
CA THR A 29 -6.30 4.76 12.38
C THR A 29 -4.80 4.53 12.42
N ALA A 30 -4.02 5.19 11.57
CA ALA A 30 -2.57 5.02 11.46
C ALA A 30 -1.77 6.01 12.33
N GLY A 31 -2.20 7.28 12.35
CA GLY A 31 -1.47 8.38 12.98
C GLY A 31 -1.15 9.49 11.96
N MET A 32 -0.40 10.50 12.39
CA MET A 32 -0.14 11.70 11.58
C MET A 32 1.33 11.81 11.11
N LYS A 33 2.28 11.39 11.94
CA LYS A 33 3.72 11.51 11.71
C LYS A 33 4.39 10.16 11.91
N TYR A 34 5.35 9.83 11.05
CA TYR A 34 5.99 8.53 11.03
C TYR A 34 7.50 8.68 10.94
N LYS A 35 8.24 8.00 11.82
CA LYS A 35 9.71 8.05 11.78
C LYS A 35 10.25 7.25 10.60
N GLN A 36 9.85 6.01 10.49
CA GLN A 36 10.39 5.05 9.53
C GLN A 36 9.27 4.40 8.73
N VAL A 37 9.29 4.55 7.41
CA VAL A 37 8.22 4.10 6.53
C VAL A 37 8.79 3.25 5.40
N ALA A 38 8.16 2.10 5.14
CA ALA A 38 8.46 1.29 3.97
C ALA A 38 7.42 1.53 2.86
N ILE A 39 7.89 1.56 1.61
CA ILE A 39 7.04 1.65 0.42
C ILE A 39 7.10 0.35 -0.37
N ASP A 40 5.93 -0.19 -0.71
CA ASP A 40 5.85 -1.37 -1.58
C ASP A 40 4.43 -1.51 -2.16
N GLY A 41 4.26 -2.48 -3.08
CA GLY A 41 3.00 -2.80 -3.72
C GLY A 41 2.64 -4.27 -3.62
N THR A 42 1.33 -4.56 -3.58
CA THR A 42 0.82 -5.92 -3.61
C THR A 42 -0.42 -6.02 -4.49
N GLY A 43 -0.68 -7.21 -5.06
CA GLY A 43 -1.87 -7.51 -5.85
C GLY A 43 -2.96 -8.19 -5.01
N PHE A 44 -4.21 -7.81 -5.26
CA PHE A 44 -5.40 -8.56 -4.83
C PHE A 44 -6.04 -9.20 -6.04
N SER A 45 -6.29 -10.51 -5.99
CA SER A 45 -7.02 -11.19 -7.06
C SER A 45 -8.47 -10.71 -7.11
N ARG A 46 -9.05 -10.66 -8.31
CA ARG A 46 -10.47 -10.34 -8.48
C ARG A 46 -11.25 -11.64 -8.59
N THR A 47 -12.15 -11.88 -7.64
CA THR A 47 -12.97 -13.12 -7.60
C THR A 47 -14.11 -13.15 -8.61
N ASN A 48 -14.35 -12.04 -9.34
CA ASN A 48 -15.43 -11.91 -10.29
C ASN A 48 -14.99 -11.39 -11.66
N PRO A 49 -14.30 -12.16 -12.45
CA PRO A 49 -14.73 -12.29 -13.83
C PRO A 49 -15.77 -13.42 -13.86
N SER A 50 -17.00 -13.13 -14.26
CA SER A 50 -17.94 -14.22 -14.59
C SER A 50 -17.25 -15.08 -15.65
N TYR A 51 -16.86 -16.31 -15.28
CA TYR A 51 -16.20 -17.25 -16.21
C TYR A 51 -17.07 -17.48 -17.45
N HIS A 52 -18.40 -17.52 -17.28
CA HIS A 52 -19.37 -17.56 -18.37
C HIS A 52 -19.34 -16.34 -19.28
N TYR A 53 -19.14 -15.13 -18.72
CA TYR A 53 -19.04 -13.91 -19.52
C TYR A 53 -17.74 -13.88 -20.33
N ILE A 54 -16.62 -14.29 -19.74
CA ILE A 54 -15.31 -14.36 -20.41
C ILE A 54 -15.35 -15.40 -21.54
N LYS A 55 -15.96 -16.56 -21.30
CA LYS A 55 -16.15 -17.61 -22.32
C LYS A 55 -17.05 -17.15 -23.47
N ARG A 56 -18.09 -16.35 -23.19
CA ARG A 56 -19.02 -15.82 -24.21
C ARG A 56 -18.36 -14.80 -25.14
N ILE A 57 -17.38 -14.00 -24.68
CA ILE A 57 -16.68 -13.00 -25.48
C ILE A 57 -15.41 -13.54 -26.17
N ASP A 58 -15.29 -14.87 -26.22
CA ASP A 58 -14.25 -15.64 -26.92
C ASP A 58 -12.81 -15.17 -26.69
N ARG A 59 -12.51 -14.68 -25.49
CA ARG A 59 -11.14 -14.41 -25.06
C ARG A 59 -10.49 -15.72 -24.65
N ARG A 60 -9.50 -16.16 -25.42
CA ARG A 60 -8.78 -17.44 -25.26
C ARG A 60 -8.08 -17.60 -23.91
N GLU A 61 -7.81 -16.51 -23.17
CA GLU A 61 -7.31 -16.55 -21.80
C GLU A 61 -8.03 -15.53 -20.91
N PRO A 62 -8.48 -15.95 -19.71
CA PRO A 62 -8.96 -14.99 -18.73
C PRO A 62 -7.76 -14.11 -18.32
N VAL A 63 -7.75 -12.86 -18.73
CA VAL A 63 -6.82 -11.87 -18.18
C VAL A 63 -7.03 -11.89 -16.67
N LYS A 64 -6.08 -12.45 -15.92
CA LYS A 64 -6.08 -12.43 -14.45
C LYS A 64 -6.04 -10.96 -14.03
N SER A 65 -7.20 -10.32 -13.97
CA SER A 65 -7.30 -8.94 -13.56
C SER A 65 -7.06 -8.89 -12.04
N TYR A 66 -6.09 -8.09 -11.63
CA TYR A 66 -5.82 -7.85 -10.22
C TYR A 66 -6.05 -6.39 -9.86
N ALA A 67 -6.36 -6.14 -8.61
CA ALA A 67 -6.33 -4.80 -8.04
C ALA A 67 -4.98 -4.61 -7.33
N LYS A 68 -4.24 -3.58 -7.73
CA LYS A 68 -2.95 -3.24 -7.13
C LYS A 68 -3.17 -2.31 -5.96
N LEU A 69 -2.56 -2.64 -4.84
CA LEU A 69 -2.40 -1.80 -3.67
C LEU A 69 -0.94 -1.38 -3.57
N SER A 70 -0.64 -0.10 -3.76
CA SER A 70 0.64 0.52 -3.38
C SER A 70 0.45 1.20 -2.03
N ALA A 71 1.36 1.00 -1.09
CA ALA A 71 1.21 1.50 0.27
C ALA A 71 2.50 2.09 0.84
N LEU A 72 2.32 3.03 1.78
CA LEU A 72 3.31 3.39 2.78
C LEU A 72 2.91 2.73 4.11
N PHE A 73 3.87 2.09 4.75
CA PHE A 73 3.71 1.27 5.94
C PHE A 73 4.68 1.72 7.02
N ASP A 74 4.16 2.08 8.17
CA ASP A 74 5.00 2.45 9.32
C ASP A 74 5.66 1.20 9.91
N VAL A 75 6.99 1.25 9.97
CA VAL A 75 7.82 0.13 10.42
C VAL A 75 7.70 -0.09 11.93
N GLU A 76 7.46 0.97 12.71
CA GLU A 76 7.33 0.89 14.16
C GLU A 76 5.95 0.34 14.57
N THR A 77 4.88 0.99 14.12
CA THR A 77 3.51 0.64 14.55
C THR A 77 2.86 -0.46 13.71
N LYS A 78 3.50 -0.91 12.63
CA LYS A 78 2.99 -1.93 11.68
C LYS A 78 1.68 -1.53 11.01
N LYS A 79 1.41 -0.22 10.85
CA LYS A 79 0.17 0.34 10.30
C LYS A 79 0.35 0.85 8.88
N PHE A 80 -0.68 0.78 8.07
CA PHE A 80 -0.73 1.39 6.73
C PHE A 80 -1.00 2.89 6.86
N CYS A 81 -0.02 3.72 6.46
CA CYS A 81 -0.09 5.18 6.56
C CYS A 81 -0.84 5.84 5.41
N ALA A 82 -0.56 5.39 4.20
CA ALA A 82 -1.21 5.83 2.98
C ALA A 82 -1.29 4.68 1.98
N VAL A 83 -2.34 4.68 1.18
CA VAL A 83 -2.56 3.65 0.15
C VAL A 83 -3.02 4.26 -1.17
N ARG A 84 -2.60 3.64 -2.27
CA ARG A 84 -3.09 3.92 -3.61
C ARG A 84 -3.60 2.63 -4.23
N ILE A 85 -4.83 2.65 -4.72
CA ILE A 85 -5.47 1.47 -5.29
C ILE A 85 -5.73 1.68 -6.77
N ARG A 86 -5.27 0.74 -7.59
CA ARG A 86 -5.43 0.74 -9.05
C ARG A 86 -6.02 -0.57 -9.53
N THR A 87 -6.85 -0.49 -10.56
CA THR A 87 -7.46 -1.64 -11.24
C THR A 87 -6.83 -1.90 -12.60
N LYS A 88 -5.92 -1.03 -13.04
CA LYS A 88 -5.11 -1.20 -14.24
C LYS A 88 -3.64 -1.33 -13.85
N PRO A 89 -2.87 -2.23 -14.51
CA PRO A 89 -1.43 -2.37 -14.26
C PRO A 89 -0.69 -1.05 -14.48
N ARG A 90 0.14 -0.68 -13.54
CA ARG A 90 1.04 0.48 -13.65
C ARG A 90 2.30 0.24 -12.84
N HIS A 91 3.41 0.83 -13.28
CA HIS A 91 4.68 0.77 -12.55
C HIS A 91 4.57 1.45 -11.18
N ASP A 92 5.20 0.86 -10.15
CA ASP A 92 5.10 1.29 -8.75
C ASP A 92 5.50 2.74 -8.53
N MET A 93 6.52 3.20 -9.25
CA MET A 93 7.01 4.58 -9.19
C MET A 93 5.95 5.66 -9.47
N GLN A 94 4.91 5.34 -10.23
CA GLN A 94 3.84 6.29 -10.54
C GLN A 94 2.94 6.62 -9.34
N ASP A 95 3.00 5.80 -8.30
CA ASP A 95 2.20 6.00 -7.08
C ASP A 95 2.97 6.74 -5.98
N VAL A 96 4.30 6.81 -6.09
CA VAL A 96 5.19 7.39 -5.06
C VAL A 96 4.82 8.83 -4.71
N LYS A 97 4.71 9.72 -5.72
CA LYS A 97 4.37 11.14 -5.47
C LYS A 97 3.02 11.29 -4.77
N TYR A 98 2.03 10.46 -5.14
CA TYR A 98 0.72 10.48 -4.50
C TYR A 98 0.79 10.06 -3.03
N LEU A 99 1.53 9.00 -2.73
CA LEU A 99 1.69 8.48 -1.37
C LEU A 99 2.46 9.45 -0.48
N LEU A 100 3.58 9.98 -0.98
CA LEU A 100 4.41 10.93 -0.22
C LEU A 100 3.74 12.29 0.06
N LYS A 101 2.77 12.71 -0.78
CA LYS A 101 1.97 13.92 -0.50
C LYS A 101 1.00 13.73 0.68
N ARG A 102 0.69 12.50 1.04
CA ARG A 102 -0.32 12.14 2.06
C ARG A 102 0.27 11.72 3.39
N THR A 103 1.60 11.63 3.45
CA THR A 103 2.30 11.06 4.61
C THR A 103 3.46 11.97 5.00
N GLU A 104 3.56 12.32 6.27
CA GLU A 104 4.69 13.04 6.83
C GLU A 104 5.70 12.05 7.39
N ILE A 105 6.81 11.87 6.66
CA ILE A 105 7.92 10.99 7.05
C ILE A 105 9.01 11.85 7.67
N GLN A 106 9.48 11.48 8.86
CA GLN A 106 10.45 12.27 9.63
C GLN A 106 11.90 11.83 9.43
N GLN A 107 12.17 10.53 9.26
CA GLN A 107 13.54 10.01 9.26
C GLN A 107 13.86 9.16 8.04
N THR A 108 13.17 8.05 7.80
CA THR A 108 13.62 7.04 6.82
C THR A 108 12.50 6.56 5.91
N LEU A 109 12.83 6.43 4.62
CA LEU A 109 12.00 5.76 3.61
C LEU A 109 12.73 4.52 3.10
N PHE A 110 12.16 3.33 3.33
CA PHE A 110 12.63 2.06 2.78
C PHE A 110 11.91 1.74 1.48
N GLY A 111 12.65 1.25 0.48
CA GLY A 111 12.07 0.82 -0.79
C GLY A 111 12.93 -0.25 -1.47
N ASP A 112 12.30 -1.05 -2.32
CA ASP A 112 13.03 -2.04 -3.13
C ASP A 112 13.72 -1.39 -4.34
N THR A 113 14.40 -2.20 -5.15
CA THR A 113 15.09 -1.78 -6.37
C THR A 113 14.16 -1.12 -7.41
N GLY A 114 12.87 -1.46 -7.39
CA GLY A 114 11.86 -0.85 -8.25
C GLY A 114 11.65 0.64 -7.98
N TYR A 115 11.98 1.08 -6.76
CA TYR A 115 11.93 2.49 -6.33
C TYR A 115 13.26 3.22 -6.50
N ASP A 116 14.31 2.59 -7.03
CA ASP A 116 15.62 3.23 -7.23
C ASP A 116 15.58 4.23 -8.41
N ALA A 117 15.23 5.46 -8.09
CA ALA A 117 15.23 6.57 -9.03
C ALA A 117 15.92 7.80 -8.41
N LYS A 118 16.74 8.47 -9.22
CA LYS A 118 17.49 9.68 -8.81
C LYS A 118 16.58 10.74 -8.21
N TRP A 119 15.46 11.05 -8.89
CA TRP A 119 14.50 12.06 -8.42
C TRP A 119 13.89 11.74 -7.05
N LEU A 120 13.65 10.45 -6.75
CA LEU A 120 13.08 10.05 -5.46
C LEU A 120 14.10 10.23 -4.34
N ARG A 121 15.36 9.84 -4.56
CA ARG A 121 16.44 10.07 -3.58
C ARG A 121 16.65 11.57 -3.33
N GLU A 122 16.67 12.38 -4.37
CA GLU A 122 16.79 13.85 -4.26
C GLU A 122 15.61 14.44 -3.49
N LEU A 123 14.38 14.03 -3.79
CA LEU A 123 13.18 14.46 -3.06
C LEU A 123 13.26 14.09 -1.57
N CYS A 124 13.75 12.89 -1.25
CA CYS A 124 13.95 12.48 0.15
C CYS A 124 14.97 13.38 0.84
N TYR A 125 16.13 13.62 0.23
CA TYR A 125 17.17 14.50 0.81
C TYR A 125 16.66 15.93 1.01
N GLN A 126 15.93 16.50 0.05
CA GLN A 126 15.31 17.82 0.18
C GLN A 126 14.36 17.89 1.38
N LYS A 127 13.67 16.79 1.69
CA LYS A 127 12.75 16.68 2.83
C LYS A 127 13.44 16.21 4.12
N LYS A 128 14.77 16.11 4.15
CA LYS A 128 15.57 15.56 5.26
C LYS A 128 15.20 14.13 5.63
N ILE A 129 14.72 13.34 4.67
CA ILE A 129 14.39 11.92 4.82
C ILE A 129 15.56 11.10 4.28
N GLN A 130 16.02 10.11 5.03
CA GLN A 130 17.05 9.16 4.60
C GLN A 130 16.45 8.08 3.69
N PRO A 131 16.77 8.02 2.38
CA PRO A 131 16.29 6.94 1.52
C PRO A 131 17.17 5.70 1.67
N ILE A 132 16.62 4.63 2.21
CA ILE A 132 17.21 3.29 2.26
C ILE A 132 16.55 2.46 1.15
N ILE A 133 16.95 2.71 -0.08
CA ILE A 133 16.40 2.07 -1.28
C ILE A 133 17.50 1.19 -1.87
N LYS A 134 17.18 -0.07 -2.19
CA LYS A 134 18.15 -0.99 -2.78
C LYS A 134 18.59 -0.49 -4.16
N PRO A 135 19.90 -0.30 -4.40
CA PRO A 135 20.38 0.13 -5.70
C PRO A 135 20.17 -0.93 -6.78
N ARG A 136 20.04 -0.51 -8.03
CA ARG A 136 19.96 -1.41 -9.18
C ARG A 136 21.28 -2.17 -9.37
N LYS A 137 21.22 -3.41 -9.90
CA LYS A 137 22.39 -4.26 -10.12
C LYS A 137 23.46 -3.60 -10.99
N ASN A 138 23.07 -2.77 -11.96
CA ASN A 138 23.98 -2.12 -12.90
C ASN A 138 24.49 -0.76 -12.42
N ILE A 139 24.49 -0.50 -11.13
CA ILE A 139 25.03 0.73 -10.56
C ILE A 139 26.55 0.76 -10.67
N THR A 140 27.15 1.89 -11.08
CA THR A 140 28.59 2.04 -11.11
C THR A 140 29.18 2.06 -9.69
N LYS A 141 30.42 1.56 -9.51
CA LYS A 141 31.13 1.58 -8.22
C LYS A 141 31.17 2.99 -7.60
N ARG A 142 31.36 4.04 -8.44
CA ARG A 142 31.35 5.45 -8.00
C ARG A 142 30.01 5.87 -7.40
N ASN A 143 28.90 5.52 -8.05
CA ASN A 143 27.56 5.86 -7.57
C ASN A 143 27.18 5.05 -6.32
N MET A 144 27.58 3.78 -6.25
CA MET A 144 27.38 2.97 -5.06
C MET A 144 28.08 3.55 -3.83
N ARG A 145 29.37 3.99 -3.97
CA ARG A 145 30.11 4.66 -2.89
C ARG A 145 29.37 5.92 -2.41
N LYS A 146 28.82 6.74 -3.33
CA LYS A 146 28.03 7.91 -2.96
C LYS A 146 26.76 7.58 -2.17
N ILE A 147 26.07 6.49 -2.53
CA ILE A 147 24.87 6.04 -1.83
C ILE A 147 25.20 5.54 -0.43
N ILE A 148 26.29 4.78 -0.29
CA ILE A 148 26.79 4.30 1.02
C ILE A 148 27.23 5.48 1.88
N ALA A 149 28.00 6.42 1.35
CA ALA A 149 28.44 7.63 2.06
C ALA A 149 27.26 8.51 2.54
N ARG A 150 26.12 8.40 1.87
CA ARG A 150 24.86 9.06 2.26
C ARG A 150 23.98 8.22 3.19
N GLY A 151 24.53 7.15 3.80
CA GLY A 151 23.89 6.39 4.86
C GLY A 151 23.06 5.19 4.44
N TYR A 152 23.18 4.71 3.19
CA TYR A 152 22.61 3.41 2.83
C TYR A 152 23.37 2.29 3.56
N SER A 153 22.65 1.35 4.16
CA SER A 153 23.15 0.15 4.79
C SER A 153 22.24 -1.02 4.43
N GLU A 154 22.84 -2.16 4.10
CA GLU A 154 22.09 -3.40 3.82
C GLU A 154 21.38 -3.90 5.09
N GLU A 155 21.98 -3.75 6.25
CA GLU A 155 21.39 -4.10 7.54
C GLU A 155 20.09 -3.32 7.77
N LYS A 156 20.10 -1.99 7.61
CA LYS A 156 18.89 -1.15 7.71
C LYS A 156 17.86 -1.52 6.64
N TYR A 157 18.32 -1.89 5.43
CA TYR A 157 17.43 -2.27 4.33
C TYR A 157 16.53 -3.46 4.67
N HIS A 158 16.97 -4.41 5.51
CA HIS A 158 16.16 -5.56 5.92
C HIS A 158 14.84 -5.18 6.58
N GLN A 159 14.74 -3.99 7.19
CA GLN A 159 13.49 -3.51 7.76
C GLN A 159 12.37 -3.31 6.70
N ARG A 160 12.72 -3.21 5.42
CA ARG A 160 11.73 -3.20 4.33
C ARG A 160 10.82 -4.42 4.36
N SER A 161 11.33 -5.58 4.75
CA SER A 161 10.54 -6.83 4.79
C SER A 161 9.29 -6.75 5.67
N LEU A 162 9.24 -5.79 6.59
CA LEU A 162 8.10 -5.60 7.47
C LEU A 162 6.83 -5.18 6.72
N ILE A 163 6.94 -4.47 5.58
CA ILE A 163 5.76 -4.17 4.75
C ILE A 163 5.22 -5.44 4.07
N GLU A 164 6.08 -6.37 3.68
CA GLU A 164 5.67 -7.66 3.11
C GLU A 164 4.91 -8.49 4.16
N SER A 165 5.39 -8.49 5.41
CA SER A 165 4.71 -9.09 6.56
C SER A 165 3.37 -8.41 6.82
N GLY A 166 3.30 -7.08 6.70
CA GLY A 166 2.06 -6.30 6.78
C GLY A 166 1.05 -6.70 5.72
N PHE A 167 1.47 -6.82 4.45
CA PHE A 167 0.62 -7.32 3.37
C PHE A 167 0.18 -8.78 3.60
N GLY A 168 1.09 -9.63 4.08
CA GLY A 168 0.76 -11.02 4.45
C GLY A 168 -0.31 -11.09 5.54
N SER A 169 -0.15 -10.30 6.60
CA SER A 169 -1.12 -10.18 7.70
C SER A 169 -2.48 -9.67 7.20
N LEU A 170 -2.47 -8.60 6.39
CA LEU A 170 -3.68 -8.03 5.79
C LEU A 170 -4.45 -9.08 4.99
N LYS A 171 -3.75 -9.83 4.13
CA LYS A 171 -4.37 -10.85 3.27
C LYS A 171 -4.85 -12.07 4.05
N ARG A 172 -4.12 -12.52 5.07
CA ARG A 172 -4.54 -13.64 5.93
C ARG A 172 -5.81 -13.31 6.72
N LYS A 173 -5.88 -12.09 7.31
CA LYS A 173 -7.03 -11.67 8.14
C LYS A 173 -8.27 -11.33 7.32
N TYR A 174 -8.10 -10.66 6.18
CA TYR A 174 -9.22 -10.06 5.44
C TYR A 174 -9.36 -10.56 4.00
N GLY A 175 -8.61 -11.59 3.64
CA GLY A 175 -8.61 -12.21 2.31
C GLY A 175 -7.75 -11.49 1.28
N GLY A 176 -7.07 -12.27 0.43
CA GLY A 176 -6.19 -11.81 -0.65
C GLY A 176 -6.92 -11.48 -1.96
N SER A 177 -8.24 -11.45 -1.95
CA SER A 177 -9.08 -11.17 -3.12
C SER A 177 -10.07 -10.03 -2.86
N VAL A 178 -10.63 -9.47 -3.92
CA VAL A 178 -11.69 -8.46 -3.90
C VAL A 178 -12.88 -8.93 -4.73
N SER A 179 -14.09 -8.72 -4.20
CA SER A 179 -15.35 -9.10 -4.84
C SER A 179 -15.97 -7.97 -5.67
N GLY A 180 -15.48 -6.76 -5.54
CA GLY A 180 -15.96 -5.59 -6.29
C GLY A 180 -15.75 -5.73 -7.80
N LYS A 181 -16.77 -5.42 -8.60
CA LYS A 181 -16.69 -5.47 -10.09
C LYS A 181 -15.96 -4.27 -10.69
N GLY A 182 -16.11 -3.09 -10.12
CA GLY A 182 -15.57 -1.83 -10.64
C GLY A 182 -14.75 -1.05 -9.62
N VAL A 183 -14.07 0.00 -10.07
CA VAL A 183 -13.20 0.85 -9.24
C VAL A 183 -13.93 1.40 -8.02
N ALA A 184 -15.20 1.82 -8.18
CA ALA A 184 -16.04 2.36 -7.11
C ALA A 184 -16.35 1.37 -5.99
N SER A 185 -16.25 0.05 -6.24
CA SER A 185 -16.44 -0.99 -5.24
C SER A 185 -15.11 -1.58 -4.73
N ILE A 186 -14.10 -1.68 -5.59
CA ILE A 186 -12.80 -2.25 -5.24
C ILE A 186 -12.02 -1.32 -4.29
N ARG A 187 -11.99 -0.01 -4.58
CA ARG A 187 -11.26 0.95 -3.73
C ARG A 187 -11.73 0.93 -2.28
N PRO A 188 -13.03 1.16 -1.99
CA PRO A 188 -13.52 1.09 -0.62
C PRO A 188 -13.25 -0.26 0.06
N GLU A 189 -13.35 -1.37 -0.68
CA GLU A 189 -13.10 -2.71 -0.13
C GLU A 189 -11.66 -2.86 0.39
N ILE A 190 -10.67 -2.41 -0.38
CA ILE A 190 -9.26 -2.46 0.04
C ILE A 190 -8.97 -1.44 1.15
N TYR A 191 -9.61 -0.23 1.12
CA TYR A 191 -9.51 0.72 2.23
C TYR A 191 -10.06 0.14 3.53
N CYS A 192 -11.22 -0.53 3.48
CA CYS A 192 -11.78 -1.22 4.66
C CYS A 192 -10.80 -2.25 5.24
N LYS A 193 -10.15 -3.05 4.38
CA LYS A 193 -9.17 -4.04 4.83
C LYS A 193 -7.96 -3.37 5.51
N ALA A 194 -7.41 -2.30 4.93
CA ALA A 194 -6.28 -1.56 5.52
C ALA A 194 -6.65 -0.87 6.84
N ILE A 195 -7.83 -0.25 6.91
CA ILE A 195 -8.35 0.39 8.13
C ILE A 195 -8.60 -0.66 9.22
N ALA A 196 -9.23 -1.80 8.88
CA ALA A 196 -9.47 -2.88 9.82
C ALA A 196 -8.16 -3.48 10.35
N HIS A 197 -7.12 -3.61 9.50
CA HIS A 197 -5.78 -4.01 9.93
C HIS A 197 -5.23 -3.03 10.97
N ASN A 198 -5.25 -1.73 10.69
CA ASN A 198 -4.76 -0.72 11.62
C ASN A 198 -5.52 -0.73 12.96
N ILE A 199 -6.84 -0.89 12.94
CA ILE A 199 -7.68 -0.97 14.15
C ILE A 199 -7.35 -2.23 14.94
N SER A 200 -7.14 -3.37 14.27
CA SER A 200 -6.84 -4.64 14.95
C SER A 200 -5.54 -4.60 15.76
N LEU A 201 -4.58 -3.76 15.37
CA LEU A 201 -3.34 -3.57 16.10
C LEU A 201 -3.54 -2.73 17.38
N ARG A 202 -4.48 -1.75 17.37
CA ARG A 202 -4.82 -0.97 18.58
C ARG A 202 -5.43 -1.83 19.69
N ARG A 203 -6.19 -2.87 19.35
CA ARG A 203 -6.75 -3.80 20.35
C ARG A 203 -5.69 -4.55 21.13
N ILE A 204 -4.56 -4.87 20.50
CA ILE A 204 -3.44 -5.56 21.16
C ILE A 204 -2.74 -4.61 22.16
N GLU A 205 -2.64 -3.32 21.87
CA GLU A 205 -2.04 -2.31 22.74
C GLU A 205 -2.86 -2.04 24.01
N ILE A 206 -4.17 -2.33 24.00
CA ILE A 206 -5.07 -2.11 25.16
C ILE A 206 -5.04 -3.29 26.14
N PHE A 207 -4.62 -4.48 25.70
CA PHE A 207 -4.59 -5.70 26.51
C PHE A 207 -3.19 -6.12 26.96
N ASN A 208 -2.15 -5.33 26.67
CA ASN A 208 -0.78 -5.44 27.17
C ASN A 208 -0.48 -4.28 28.13
#